data_b65493dda53aeabf3ae14aab04ad4908
#
_entry.id   b65493dda53aeabf3ae14aab04ad4908
#
_cell.length_a   1.000
_cell.length_b   1.000
_cell.length_c   1.000
_cell.angle_alpha   90.00
_cell.angle_beta   90.00
_cell.angle_gamma   90.00
#
_symmetry.space_group_name_H-M   'P 1'
#
loop_
_entity.id
_entity.type
_entity.pdbx_description
1 polymer ?
#
loop_
_entity_poly.entity_id
_entity_poly.type
_entity_poly.pdbx_seq_one_letter_code
_entity_poly.pdbx_strand_id
1 'polypeptide(L)'
;MGAKPEGIQEHLDTYYNSPVRDFSTTDEALRIRSVNGRSVLTYKGKKLDSVSKTRPEFETEVDGDSARSILIALGFFESGVVSKRRELFSYRNMTIALDSVEGLGEFIEVEEQADCNIEERCDEIFSFLEGLGIRKEDSIRTSYLEMVLEKKKEKN
;
A
#
# COMPACT_ATOMS: atom_id res chain seq x y z
N MET A 1 3.04 13.15 21.42
CA MET A 1 2.64 11.74 21.55
C MET A 1 3.80 10.76 21.70
N GLY A 2 5.03 11.12 21.49
CA GLY A 2 6.20 10.24 21.67
C GLY A 2 6.49 9.28 20.52
N ALA A 3 5.90 9.48 19.34
CA ALA A 3 6.29 8.76 18.12
C ALA A 3 7.70 9.19 17.71
N LYS A 4 8.53 8.24 17.29
CA LYS A 4 9.91 8.47 16.87
C LYS A 4 9.97 8.51 15.33
N PRO A 5 10.58 9.53 14.71
CA PRO A 5 10.78 9.56 13.27
C PRO A 5 11.79 8.49 12.85
N GLU A 6 11.47 7.75 11.79
CA GLU A 6 12.30 6.70 11.21
C GLU A 6 12.87 7.11 9.83
N GLY A 7 12.35 8.17 9.23
CA GLY A 7 12.85 8.73 7.99
C GLY A 7 11.79 9.05 6.95
N ILE A 8 12.30 9.50 5.80
CA ILE A 8 11.48 9.89 4.65
C ILE A 8 11.89 9.03 3.47
N GLN A 9 10.91 8.57 2.71
CA GLN A 9 11.10 7.74 1.53
C GLN A 9 10.28 8.29 0.36
N GLU A 10 10.87 8.30 -0.83
CA GLU A 10 10.17 8.54 -2.08
C GLU A 10 9.87 7.20 -2.74
N HIS A 11 8.59 6.90 -2.94
CA HIS A 11 8.13 5.66 -3.53
C HIS A 11 7.58 5.90 -4.93
N LEU A 12 8.05 5.11 -5.88
CA LEU A 12 7.43 4.97 -7.19
C LEU A 12 6.96 3.53 -7.34
N ASP A 13 5.66 3.33 -7.30
CA ASP A 13 5.00 2.04 -7.37
C ASP A 13 4.43 1.83 -8.77
N THR A 14 4.98 0.90 -9.54
CA THR A 14 4.43 0.46 -10.82
C THR A 14 3.66 -0.82 -10.62
N TYR A 15 2.36 -0.80 -10.94
CA TYR A 15 1.47 -1.94 -10.80
C TYR A 15 1.27 -2.66 -12.12
N TYR A 16 1.15 -3.97 -12.04
CA TYR A 16 0.97 -4.86 -13.19
C TYR A 16 -0.30 -5.67 -13.05
N ASN A 17 -0.96 -5.91 -14.18
CA ASN A 17 -2.11 -6.81 -14.24
C ASN A 17 -1.77 -8.07 -15.05
N SER A 18 -2.46 -9.16 -14.75
CA SER A 18 -2.21 -10.46 -15.36
C SER A 18 -2.89 -10.59 -16.71
N PRO A 19 -2.28 -11.30 -17.69
CA PRO A 19 -2.91 -11.57 -18.99
C PRO A 19 -4.06 -12.59 -18.92
N VAL A 20 -4.16 -13.35 -17.81
CA VAL A 20 -5.12 -14.46 -17.67
C VAL A 20 -6.22 -14.21 -16.66
N ARG A 21 -6.09 -13.19 -15.81
CA ARG A 21 -7.13 -12.76 -14.86
C ARG A 21 -6.93 -11.30 -14.45
N ASP A 22 -8.01 -10.60 -14.22
CA ASP A 22 -7.97 -9.21 -13.78
C ASP A 22 -7.82 -9.12 -12.26
N PHE A 23 -6.68 -8.61 -11.78
CA PHE A 23 -6.38 -8.45 -10.36
C PHE A 23 -7.34 -7.49 -9.65
N SER A 24 -7.96 -6.55 -10.37
CA SER A 24 -8.98 -5.67 -9.79
C SER A 24 -10.23 -6.44 -9.38
N THR A 25 -10.56 -7.53 -10.07
CA THR A 25 -11.74 -8.37 -9.76
C THR A 25 -11.43 -9.44 -8.73
N THR A 26 -10.17 -9.86 -8.60
CA THR A 26 -9.74 -10.92 -7.68
C THR A 26 -9.18 -10.38 -6.36
N ASP A 27 -9.17 -9.03 -6.18
CA ASP A 27 -8.58 -8.33 -5.02
C ASP A 27 -7.10 -8.67 -4.81
N GLU A 28 -6.37 -8.83 -5.91
CA GLU A 28 -4.93 -9.08 -5.94
C GLU A 28 -4.17 -7.81 -6.36
N ALA A 29 -2.89 -7.74 -6.08
CA ALA A 29 -2.01 -6.70 -6.62
C ALA A 29 -0.60 -7.26 -6.87
N LEU A 30 0.02 -6.86 -7.97
CA LEU A 30 1.41 -7.11 -8.30
C LEU A 30 2.10 -5.78 -8.56
N ARG A 31 3.19 -5.51 -7.86
CA ARG A 31 3.85 -4.20 -7.86
C ARG A 31 5.36 -4.34 -7.89
N ILE A 32 6.01 -3.50 -8.67
CA ILE A 32 7.44 -3.17 -8.48
C ILE A 32 7.48 -1.79 -7.83
N ARG A 33 8.06 -1.70 -6.63
CA ARG A 33 8.30 -0.46 -5.90
C ARG A 33 9.76 -0.07 -6.04
N SER A 34 10.01 1.12 -6.53
CA SER A 34 11.32 1.77 -6.45
C SER A 34 11.36 2.71 -5.25
N VAL A 35 12.34 2.53 -4.37
CA VAL A 35 12.57 3.35 -3.19
C VAL A 35 14.05 3.42 -2.87
N ASN A 36 14.59 4.63 -2.74
CA ASN A 36 16.01 4.86 -2.38
C ASN A 36 17.02 4.06 -3.24
N GLY A 37 16.76 3.94 -4.56
CA GLY A 37 17.64 3.21 -5.49
C GLY A 37 17.52 1.69 -5.44
N ARG A 38 16.59 1.15 -4.68
CA ARG A 38 16.28 -0.29 -4.62
C ARG A 38 14.92 -0.55 -5.24
N SER A 39 14.73 -1.75 -5.76
CA SER A 39 13.43 -2.19 -6.26
C SER A 39 12.98 -3.45 -5.55
N VAL A 40 11.70 -3.47 -5.19
CA VAL A 40 11.06 -4.60 -4.50
C VAL A 40 9.85 -5.03 -5.32
N LEU A 41 9.82 -6.31 -5.68
CA LEU A 41 8.65 -6.96 -6.30
C LEU A 41 7.77 -7.50 -5.18
N THR A 42 6.50 -7.07 -5.19
CA THR A 42 5.50 -7.46 -4.19
C THR A 42 4.29 -8.06 -4.87
N TYR A 43 3.87 -9.24 -4.44
CA TYR A 43 2.54 -9.78 -4.73
C TYR A 43 1.70 -9.72 -3.47
N LYS A 44 0.47 -9.22 -3.60
CA LYS A 44 -0.53 -9.15 -2.55
C LYS A 44 -1.73 -9.99 -2.95
N GLY A 45 -2.08 -10.96 -2.11
CA GLY A 45 -3.27 -11.75 -2.28
C GLY A 45 -4.54 -11.04 -1.83
N LYS A 46 -5.68 -11.74 -1.90
CA LYS A 46 -6.99 -11.23 -1.46
C LYS A 46 -6.98 -10.88 0.03
N LYS A 47 -7.67 -9.79 0.40
CA LYS A 47 -7.89 -9.41 1.80
C LYS A 47 -8.60 -10.51 2.58
N LEU A 48 -8.16 -10.74 3.84
CA LEU A 48 -8.66 -11.83 4.68
C LEU A 48 -9.95 -11.48 5.42
N ASP A 49 -10.21 -10.20 5.62
CA ASP A 49 -11.36 -9.72 6.39
C ASP A 49 -12.01 -8.47 5.76
N SER A 50 -13.12 -8.03 6.35
CA SER A 50 -13.89 -6.88 5.88
C SER A 50 -13.52 -5.55 6.54
N VAL A 51 -12.61 -5.54 7.52
CA VAL A 51 -12.28 -4.36 8.33
C VAL A 51 -10.88 -3.84 8.03
N SER A 52 -9.87 -4.73 8.02
CA SER A 52 -8.47 -4.37 7.78
C SER A 52 -8.07 -4.54 6.31
N LYS A 53 -6.82 -4.17 6.01
CA LYS A 53 -6.18 -4.49 4.73
C LYS A 53 -5.28 -5.72 4.81
N THR A 54 -5.40 -6.50 5.88
CA THR A 54 -4.60 -7.72 6.10
C THR A 54 -4.79 -8.72 4.98
N ARG A 55 -3.69 -9.18 4.38
CA ARG A 55 -3.67 -10.13 3.26
C ARG A 55 -2.32 -10.85 3.19
N PRO A 56 -2.23 -12.00 2.52
CA PRO A 56 -0.95 -12.63 2.21
C PRO A 56 -0.11 -11.72 1.32
N GLU A 57 1.14 -11.49 1.71
CA GLU A 57 2.10 -10.71 0.93
C GLU A 57 3.39 -11.51 0.74
N PHE A 58 3.92 -11.47 -0.48
CA PHE A 58 5.23 -12.05 -0.81
C PHE A 58 6.08 -10.95 -1.43
N GLU A 59 7.24 -10.71 -0.86
CA GLU A 59 8.15 -9.65 -1.31
C GLU A 59 9.54 -10.19 -1.55
N THR A 60 10.20 -9.64 -2.56
CA THR A 60 11.61 -9.90 -2.82
C THR A 60 12.28 -8.67 -3.43
N GLU A 61 13.54 -8.41 -3.04
CA GLU A 61 14.37 -7.40 -3.71
C GLU A 61 14.76 -7.92 -5.09
N VAL A 62 14.68 -7.06 -6.09
CA VAL A 62 14.93 -7.40 -7.49
C VAL A 62 15.70 -6.27 -8.19
N ASP A 63 16.35 -6.61 -9.32
CA ASP A 63 16.68 -5.59 -10.31
C ASP A 63 15.38 -5.15 -11.01
N GLY A 64 15.01 -3.88 -10.86
CA GLY A 64 13.70 -3.37 -11.29
C GLY A 64 13.48 -3.48 -12.80
N ASP A 65 14.52 -3.21 -13.59
CA ASP A 65 14.43 -3.26 -15.07
C ASP A 65 14.32 -4.70 -15.57
N SER A 66 15.09 -5.62 -14.98
CA SER A 66 14.98 -7.04 -15.29
C SER A 66 13.63 -7.60 -14.89
N ALA A 67 13.14 -7.29 -13.68
CA ALA A 67 11.84 -7.74 -13.22
C ALA A 67 10.70 -7.24 -14.12
N ARG A 68 10.73 -5.94 -14.49
CA ARG A 68 9.80 -5.36 -15.46
C ARG A 68 9.84 -6.12 -16.79
N SER A 69 11.02 -6.35 -17.34
CA SER A 69 11.21 -7.03 -18.62
C SER A 69 10.67 -8.47 -18.58
N ILE A 70 10.89 -9.18 -17.48
CA ILE A 70 10.36 -10.54 -17.27
C ILE A 70 8.83 -10.52 -17.22
N LEU A 71 8.22 -9.59 -16.45
CA LEU A 71 6.77 -9.49 -16.37
C LEU A 71 6.13 -9.21 -17.73
N ILE A 72 6.68 -8.27 -18.49
CA ILE A 72 6.20 -7.95 -19.85
C ILE A 72 6.36 -9.16 -20.77
N ALA A 73 7.50 -9.86 -20.73
CA ALA A 73 7.72 -11.05 -21.56
C ALA A 73 6.75 -12.20 -21.22
N LEU A 74 6.29 -12.27 -19.96
CA LEU A 74 5.25 -13.21 -19.51
C LEU A 74 3.82 -12.74 -19.84
N GLY A 75 3.66 -11.58 -20.48
CA GLY A 75 2.37 -11.04 -20.88
C GLY A 75 1.67 -10.16 -19.85
N PHE A 76 2.30 -9.89 -18.70
CA PHE A 76 1.78 -8.88 -17.78
C PHE A 76 1.89 -7.48 -18.40
N PHE A 77 0.98 -6.58 -18.02
CA PHE A 77 0.98 -5.21 -18.50
C PHE A 77 0.84 -4.22 -17.35
N GLU A 78 1.40 -3.02 -17.53
CA GLU A 78 1.30 -1.97 -16.54
C GLU A 78 -0.15 -1.48 -16.43
N SER A 79 -0.72 -1.56 -15.24
CA SER A 79 -2.10 -1.13 -14.95
C SER A 79 -2.17 0.27 -14.34
N GLY A 80 -1.11 0.74 -13.71
CA GLY A 80 -1.05 2.07 -13.15
C GLY A 80 0.24 2.34 -12.38
N VAL A 81 0.46 3.62 -12.08
CA VAL A 81 1.61 4.10 -11.32
C VAL A 81 1.12 4.98 -10.18
N VAL A 82 1.69 4.79 -9.00
CA VAL A 82 1.47 5.61 -7.81
C VAL A 82 2.81 6.17 -7.35
N SER A 83 2.91 7.50 -7.32
CA SER A 83 4.05 8.22 -6.77
C SER A 83 3.67 8.79 -5.43
N LYS A 84 4.50 8.60 -4.39
CA LYS A 84 4.24 9.15 -3.07
C LYS A 84 5.52 9.43 -2.28
N ARG A 85 5.46 10.44 -1.45
CA ARG A 85 6.42 10.73 -0.39
C ARG A 85 5.84 10.19 0.92
N ARG A 86 6.62 9.35 1.60
CA ARG A 86 6.25 8.69 2.86
C ARG A 86 7.14 9.13 3.99
N GLU A 87 6.56 9.66 5.06
CA GLU A 87 7.26 9.90 6.33
C GLU A 87 6.91 8.78 7.31
N LEU A 88 7.93 8.11 7.83
CA LEU A 88 7.77 6.96 8.73
C LEU A 88 8.04 7.34 10.17
N PHE A 89 7.20 6.81 11.05
CA PHE A 89 7.33 6.92 12.50
C PHE A 89 7.09 5.57 13.15
N SER A 90 7.76 5.31 14.26
CA SER A 90 7.45 4.20 15.16
C SER A 90 6.79 4.69 16.45
N TYR A 91 5.77 3.99 16.89
CA TYR A 91 5.08 4.25 18.15
C TYR A 91 4.63 2.94 18.77
N ARG A 92 5.22 2.56 19.92
CA ARG A 92 5.03 1.24 20.55
C ARG A 92 5.37 0.13 19.53
N ASN A 93 4.41 -0.73 19.22
CA ASN A 93 4.49 -1.81 18.23
C ASN A 93 3.88 -1.44 16.86
N MET A 94 3.52 -0.17 16.68
CA MET A 94 2.92 0.35 15.45
C MET A 94 3.95 1.05 14.57
N THR A 95 3.85 0.84 13.27
CA THR A 95 4.47 1.66 12.23
C THR A 95 3.44 2.62 11.69
N ILE A 96 3.73 3.91 11.74
CA ILE A 96 2.86 4.98 11.24
C ILE A 96 3.52 5.57 10.01
N ALA A 97 2.78 5.66 8.91
CA ALA A 97 3.21 6.31 7.69
C ALA A 97 2.30 7.49 7.36
N LEU A 98 2.90 8.66 7.16
CA LEU A 98 2.23 9.83 6.59
C LEU A 98 2.60 9.87 5.10
N ASP A 99 1.61 9.65 4.25
CA ASP A 99 1.78 9.58 2.80
C ASP A 99 1.25 10.83 2.13
N SER A 100 2.10 11.52 1.39
CA SER A 100 1.71 12.53 0.39
C SER A 100 1.70 11.86 -0.98
N VAL A 101 0.50 11.59 -1.49
CA VAL A 101 0.29 10.81 -2.73
C VAL A 101 -0.02 11.75 -3.89
N GLU A 102 0.79 11.67 -4.95
CA GLU A 102 0.63 12.53 -6.12
C GLU A 102 -0.77 12.41 -6.72
N GLY A 103 -1.42 13.57 -6.85
CA GLY A 103 -2.77 13.67 -7.40
C GLY A 103 -3.90 13.24 -6.47
N LEU A 104 -3.63 12.71 -5.26
CA LEU A 104 -4.67 12.30 -4.29
C LEU A 104 -4.68 13.18 -3.04
N GLY A 105 -3.52 13.54 -2.47
CA GLY A 105 -3.39 14.29 -1.23
C GLY A 105 -2.72 13.51 -0.11
N GLU A 106 -3.05 13.86 1.13
CA GLU A 106 -2.40 13.36 2.34
C GLU A 106 -3.20 12.22 2.98
N PHE A 107 -2.50 11.18 3.42
CA PHE A 107 -3.07 10.00 4.07
C PHE A 107 -2.23 9.59 5.27
N ILE A 108 -2.85 8.88 6.21
CA ILE A 108 -2.17 8.18 7.29
C ILE A 108 -2.42 6.68 7.14
N GLU A 109 -1.36 5.88 7.18
CA GLU A 109 -1.43 4.43 7.31
C GLU A 109 -0.84 4.04 8.65
N VAL A 110 -1.50 3.13 9.35
CA VAL A 110 -1.00 2.54 10.60
C VAL A 110 -0.96 1.04 10.41
N GLU A 111 0.21 0.46 10.60
CA GLU A 111 0.44 -0.97 10.53
C GLU A 111 0.92 -1.49 11.88
N GLU A 112 0.44 -2.64 12.26
CA GLU A 112 0.92 -3.41 13.39
C GLU A 112 1.15 -4.85 12.95
N GLN A 113 2.29 -5.44 13.32
CA GLN A 113 2.54 -6.85 13.07
C GLN A 113 1.66 -7.68 13.99
N ALA A 114 0.66 -8.35 13.41
CA ALA A 114 -0.27 -9.21 14.15
C ALA A 114 0.13 -10.68 13.97
N ASP A 115 0.62 -11.30 15.03
CA ASP A 115 0.83 -12.75 15.08
C ASP A 115 -0.44 -13.52 15.46
N CYS A 116 -1.41 -12.85 16.08
CA CYS A 116 -2.73 -13.38 16.44
C CYS A 116 -3.69 -12.24 16.81
N ASN A 117 -5.01 -12.51 16.72
CA ASN A 117 -6.10 -11.61 17.13
C ASN A 117 -6.17 -10.26 16.36
N ILE A 118 -6.54 -10.33 15.08
CA ILE A 118 -6.70 -9.17 14.19
C ILE A 118 -7.71 -8.15 14.76
N GLU A 119 -8.79 -8.60 15.44
CA GLU A 119 -9.81 -7.71 15.98
C GLU A 119 -9.28 -6.78 17.07
N GLU A 120 -8.55 -7.33 18.06
CA GLU A 120 -7.95 -6.51 19.14
C GLU A 120 -6.96 -5.49 18.57
N ARG A 121 -6.17 -5.87 17.57
CA ARG A 121 -5.22 -4.97 16.92
C ARG A 121 -5.91 -3.86 16.14
N CYS A 122 -6.98 -4.16 15.46
CA CYS A 122 -7.81 -3.14 14.80
C CYS A 122 -8.35 -2.13 15.83
N ASP A 123 -8.83 -2.58 16.96
CA ASP A 123 -9.35 -1.70 18.02
C ASP A 123 -8.25 -0.82 18.63
N GLU A 124 -7.04 -1.34 18.83
CA GLU A 124 -5.88 -0.56 19.28
C GLU A 124 -5.51 0.53 18.26
N ILE A 125 -5.46 0.19 16.96
CA ILE A 125 -5.18 1.15 15.89
C ILE A 125 -6.27 2.23 15.83
N PHE A 126 -7.54 1.85 15.87
CA PHE A 126 -8.63 2.83 15.85
C PHE A 126 -8.63 3.73 17.09
N SER A 127 -8.37 3.18 18.28
CA SER A 127 -8.24 3.98 19.51
C SER A 127 -7.08 4.97 19.43
N PHE A 128 -5.97 4.56 18.82
CA PHE A 128 -4.84 5.46 18.57
C PHE A 128 -5.22 6.60 17.60
N LEU A 129 -5.89 6.29 16.48
CA LEU A 129 -6.32 7.26 15.48
C LEU A 129 -7.37 8.24 16.02
N GLU A 130 -8.32 7.77 16.84
CA GLU A 130 -9.30 8.62 17.54
C GLU A 130 -8.60 9.62 18.47
N GLY A 131 -7.52 9.21 19.14
CA GLY A 131 -6.69 10.10 19.94
C GLY A 131 -6.01 11.21 19.11
N LEU A 132 -5.91 11.06 17.79
CA LEU A 132 -5.45 12.07 16.82
C LEU A 132 -6.61 12.87 16.20
N GLY A 133 -7.85 12.57 16.55
CA GLY A 133 -9.04 13.21 15.98
C GLY A 133 -9.49 12.59 14.64
N ILE A 134 -8.97 11.42 14.27
CA ILE A 134 -9.36 10.67 13.06
C ILE A 134 -10.37 9.61 13.49
N ARG A 135 -11.56 9.65 12.89
CA ARG A 135 -12.66 8.77 13.26
C ARG A 135 -12.61 7.46 12.46
N LYS A 136 -13.24 6.43 12.97
CA LYS A 136 -13.35 5.13 12.30
C LYS A 136 -14.03 5.23 10.92
N GLU A 137 -15.00 6.16 10.77
CA GLU A 137 -15.69 6.43 9.52
C GLU A 137 -14.78 7.04 8.44
N ASP A 138 -13.67 7.66 8.85
CA ASP A 138 -12.68 8.25 7.94
C ASP A 138 -11.73 7.18 7.36
N SER A 139 -11.88 5.91 7.77
CA SER A 139 -11.05 4.79 7.29
C SER A 139 -11.31 4.47 5.82
N ILE A 140 -10.22 4.43 5.03
CA ILE A 140 -10.25 4.18 3.60
C ILE A 140 -9.67 2.78 3.34
N ARG A 141 -10.46 1.89 2.74
CA ARG A 141 -10.04 0.54 2.34
C ARG A 141 -9.60 0.46 0.87
N THR A 142 -10.03 1.43 0.07
CA THR A 142 -9.63 1.57 -1.34
C THR A 142 -8.11 1.80 -1.42
N SER A 143 -7.44 1.10 -2.32
CA SER A 143 -6.00 1.27 -2.52
C SER A 143 -5.68 2.58 -3.23
N TYR A 144 -4.46 3.10 -3.06
CA TYR A 144 -4.01 4.28 -3.81
C TYR A 144 -4.10 4.07 -5.33
N LEU A 145 -3.80 2.85 -5.81
CA LEU A 145 -3.96 2.52 -7.24
C LEU A 145 -5.40 2.71 -7.70
N GLU A 146 -6.37 2.13 -6.98
CA GLU A 146 -7.80 2.26 -7.32
C GLU A 146 -8.22 3.72 -7.34
N MET A 147 -7.86 4.50 -6.31
CA MET A 147 -8.17 5.95 -6.25
C MET A 147 -7.53 6.74 -7.40
N VAL A 148 -6.28 6.44 -7.78
CA VAL A 148 -5.62 7.08 -8.92
C VAL A 148 -6.33 6.74 -10.24
N LEU A 149 -6.73 5.48 -10.42
CA LEU A 149 -7.42 5.04 -11.63
C LEU A 149 -8.82 5.63 -11.74
N GLU A 150 -9.58 5.72 -10.65
CA GLU A 150 -10.89 6.38 -10.60
C GLU A 150 -10.79 7.86 -10.98
N LYS A 151 -9.85 8.59 -10.37
CA LYS A 151 -9.64 10.01 -10.67
C LYS A 151 -9.20 10.29 -12.11
N LYS A 152 -8.51 9.34 -12.75
CA LYS A 152 -8.18 9.43 -14.19
C LYS A 152 -9.40 9.25 -15.07
N LYS A 153 -10.36 8.38 -14.69
CA LYS A 153 -11.62 8.16 -15.43
C LYS A 153 -12.53 9.39 -15.37
N GLU A 154 -12.55 10.12 -14.25
CA GLU A 154 -13.36 11.32 -14.06
C GLU A 154 -12.87 12.53 -14.91
N LYS A 155 -11.61 12.51 -15.32
CA LYS A 155 -10.99 13.60 -16.12
C LYS A 155 -11.07 13.39 -17.64
N ASN A 156 -11.52 12.22 -18.10
CA ASN A 156 -11.69 11.85 -19.50
C ASN A 156 -13.17 11.82 -19.91
#